data_f84d4dd03e44ce8753aaadd143412c80
#
_entry.id   f84d4dd03e44ce8753aaadd143412c80
#
_cell.length_a   1.000
_cell.length_b   1.000
_cell.length_c   1.000
_cell.angle_alpha   90.00
_cell.angle_beta   90.00
_cell.angle_gamma   90.00
#
_symmetry.space_group_name_H-M   'P 1'
#
loop_
_entity.id
_entity.type
_entity.pdbx_description
1 polymer ?
#
loop_
_entity_poly.entity_id
_entity_poly.type
_entity_poly.pdbx_seq_one_letter_code
_entity_poly.pdbx_strand_id
1 'polypeptide(L)'
;MEIIQVVGIGLIAALLVILVREQKPQFAFLITVFTGVFLFLLVIGKVGAVINVINELANRSGIPDVYLKTILKIIGIAYVAEFGAQMVRDAGQESIASKIEFAGKIFILVLAIPIINVIIETLLTLLPLGSS
;
A
#
# COMPACT_ATOMS: atom_id res chain seq x y z
N MET A 1 -10.43 -8.74 -13.69
CA MET A 1 -9.75 -7.68 -14.41
C MET A 1 -8.28 -8.04 -14.63
N GLU A 2 -7.88 -7.99 -15.86
CA GLU A 2 -6.53 -8.37 -16.21
C GLU A 2 -5.59 -7.18 -16.08
N ILE A 3 -4.32 -7.47 -15.76
CA ILE A 3 -3.31 -6.41 -15.70
C ILE A 3 -3.17 -5.68 -17.05
N ILE A 4 -3.42 -6.38 -18.14
CA ILE A 4 -3.37 -5.78 -19.48
C ILE A 4 -4.40 -4.66 -19.60
N GLN A 5 -5.60 -4.84 -19.06
CA GLN A 5 -6.63 -3.81 -19.07
C GLN A 5 -6.20 -2.60 -18.25
N VAL A 6 -5.62 -2.81 -17.08
CA VAL A 6 -5.13 -1.73 -16.23
C VAL A 6 -4.03 -0.94 -16.95
N VAL A 7 -3.08 -1.65 -17.54
CA VAL A 7 -1.99 -1.02 -18.29
C VAL A 7 -2.52 -0.28 -19.50
N GLY A 8 -3.49 -0.87 -20.22
CA GLY A 8 -4.10 -0.21 -21.36
C GLY A 8 -4.79 1.09 -21.00
N ILE A 9 -5.60 1.08 -19.94
CA ILE A 9 -6.26 2.29 -19.46
C ILE A 9 -5.22 3.33 -19.06
N GLY A 10 -4.18 2.91 -18.35
CA GLY A 10 -3.12 3.80 -17.93
C GLY A 10 -2.38 4.44 -19.11
N LEU A 11 -2.07 3.64 -20.14
CA LEU A 11 -1.38 4.16 -21.33
C LEU A 11 -2.25 5.17 -22.08
N ILE A 12 -3.54 4.87 -22.27
CA ILE A 12 -4.44 5.78 -22.94
C ILE A 12 -4.56 7.08 -22.16
N ALA A 13 -4.74 7.00 -20.85
CA ALA A 13 -4.83 8.18 -20.00
C ALA A 13 -3.53 8.98 -20.04
N ALA A 14 -2.37 8.31 -20.03
CA ALA A 14 -1.08 8.98 -20.10
C ALA A 14 -0.92 9.77 -21.39
N LEU A 15 -1.35 9.19 -22.51
CA LEU A 15 -1.29 9.88 -23.79
C LEU A 15 -2.20 11.12 -23.78
N LEU A 16 -3.40 10.98 -23.23
CA LEU A 16 -4.32 12.12 -23.11
C LEU A 16 -3.72 13.22 -22.24
N VAL A 17 -3.10 12.84 -21.13
CA VAL A 17 -2.46 13.81 -20.23
C VAL A 17 -1.36 14.57 -20.96
N ILE A 18 -0.53 13.86 -21.72
CA ILE A 18 0.57 14.49 -22.44
C ILE A 18 0.03 15.50 -23.46
N LEU A 19 -1.03 15.15 -24.18
CA LEU A 19 -1.62 16.03 -25.17
C LEU A 19 -2.28 17.25 -24.54
N VAL A 20 -2.96 17.06 -23.42
CA VAL A 20 -3.70 18.15 -22.76
C VAL A 20 -2.75 19.06 -21.99
N ARG A 21 -1.65 18.53 -21.47
CA ARG A 21 -0.72 19.29 -20.63
C ARG A 21 -0.16 20.53 -21.34
N GLU A 22 0.09 20.41 -22.63
CA GLU A 22 0.64 21.52 -23.40
C GLU A 22 -0.32 22.70 -23.51
N GLN A 23 -1.62 22.42 -23.57
CA GLN A 23 -2.62 23.46 -23.74
C GLN A 23 -3.22 23.89 -22.42
N LYS A 24 -3.58 22.94 -21.56
CA LYS A 24 -4.25 23.23 -20.29
C LYS A 24 -3.71 22.34 -19.19
N PRO A 25 -2.63 22.75 -18.53
CA PRO A 25 -2.01 21.92 -17.48
C PRO A 25 -2.96 21.58 -16.34
N GLN A 26 -3.92 22.45 -16.02
CA GLN A 26 -4.88 22.19 -14.97
C GLN A 26 -5.76 20.99 -15.28
N PHE A 27 -6.21 20.87 -16.52
CA PHE A 27 -7.01 19.72 -16.93
C PHE A 27 -6.18 18.45 -16.99
N ALA A 28 -4.91 18.56 -17.39
CA ALA A 28 -4.00 17.42 -17.39
C ALA A 28 -3.85 16.84 -15.98
N PHE A 29 -3.68 17.71 -14.99
CA PHE A 29 -3.59 17.28 -13.60
C PHE A 29 -4.87 16.58 -13.16
N LEU A 30 -6.04 17.14 -13.49
CA LEU A 30 -7.31 16.52 -13.13
C LEU A 30 -7.48 15.14 -13.77
N ILE A 31 -7.06 14.97 -15.03
CA ILE A 31 -7.11 13.68 -15.70
C ILE A 31 -6.20 12.68 -14.98
N THR A 32 -5.01 13.11 -14.61
CA THR A 32 -4.06 12.26 -13.89
C THR A 32 -4.65 11.79 -12.56
N VAL A 33 -5.18 12.69 -11.76
CA VAL A 33 -5.77 12.37 -10.48
C VAL A 33 -6.97 11.43 -10.64
N PHE A 34 -7.87 11.78 -11.57
CA PHE A 34 -9.07 10.97 -11.79
C PHE A 34 -8.70 9.56 -12.22
N THR A 35 -7.74 9.44 -13.15
CA THR A 35 -7.29 8.13 -13.62
C THR A 35 -6.66 7.32 -12.50
N GLY A 36 -5.82 7.97 -11.69
CA GLY A 36 -5.19 7.31 -10.56
C GLY A 36 -6.20 6.77 -9.57
N VAL A 37 -7.19 7.58 -9.21
CA VAL A 37 -8.25 7.15 -8.31
C VAL A 37 -9.06 6.01 -8.92
N PHE A 38 -9.40 6.14 -10.20
CA PHE A 38 -10.18 5.11 -10.89
C PHE A 38 -9.44 3.78 -10.92
N LEU A 39 -8.16 3.79 -11.29
CA LEU A 39 -7.36 2.57 -11.31
C LEU A 39 -7.18 1.99 -9.91
N PHE A 40 -6.97 2.85 -8.92
CA PHE A 40 -6.86 2.41 -7.54
C PHE A 40 -8.13 1.69 -7.09
N LEU A 41 -9.30 2.26 -7.37
CA LEU A 41 -10.57 1.65 -6.99
C LEU A 41 -10.80 0.31 -7.70
N LEU A 42 -10.37 0.19 -8.96
CA LEU A 42 -10.46 -1.07 -9.67
C LEU A 42 -9.61 -2.16 -9.03
N VAL A 43 -8.40 -1.80 -8.63
CA VAL A 43 -7.45 -2.75 -8.06
C VAL A 43 -7.79 -3.11 -6.63
N ILE A 44 -8.32 -2.15 -5.85
CA ILE A 44 -8.63 -2.38 -4.44
C ILE A 44 -9.67 -3.48 -4.28
N GLY A 45 -10.52 -3.69 -5.29
CA GLY A 45 -11.47 -4.79 -5.26
C GLY A 45 -10.82 -6.16 -5.23
N LYS A 46 -9.59 -6.26 -5.75
CA LYS A 46 -8.83 -7.52 -5.73
C LYS A 46 -8.17 -7.77 -4.38
N VAL A 47 -8.02 -6.75 -3.57
CA VAL A 47 -7.43 -6.87 -2.23
C VAL A 47 -8.28 -7.80 -1.36
N GLY A 48 -9.60 -7.77 -1.54
CA GLY A 48 -10.49 -8.66 -0.82
C GLY A 48 -10.15 -10.13 -1.00
N ALA A 49 -9.81 -10.52 -2.23
CA ALA A 49 -9.41 -11.89 -2.51
C ALA A 49 -8.13 -12.27 -1.80
N VAL A 50 -7.16 -11.35 -1.76
CA VAL A 50 -5.90 -11.57 -1.04
C VAL A 50 -6.16 -11.71 0.45
N ILE A 51 -7.01 -10.87 1.02
CA ILE A 51 -7.36 -10.92 2.43
C ILE A 51 -8.00 -12.27 2.78
N ASN A 52 -8.88 -12.77 1.92
CA ASN A 52 -9.51 -14.07 2.16
C ASN A 52 -8.50 -15.21 2.18
N VAL A 53 -7.53 -15.19 1.27
CA VAL A 53 -6.47 -16.20 1.26
C VAL A 53 -5.63 -16.12 2.53
N ILE A 54 -5.28 -14.92 2.96
CA ILE A 54 -4.51 -14.73 4.19
C ILE A 54 -5.28 -15.22 5.39
N ASN A 55 -6.59 -14.95 5.45
CA ASN A 55 -7.44 -15.42 6.55
C ASN A 55 -7.48 -16.95 6.60
N GLU A 56 -7.60 -17.62 5.45
CA GLU A 56 -7.57 -19.08 5.40
C GLU A 56 -6.25 -19.63 5.92
N LEU A 57 -5.14 -19.05 5.47
CA LEU A 57 -3.82 -19.49 5.91
C LEU A 57 -3.64 -19.29 7.41
N ALA A 58 -4.11 -18.17 7.94
CA ALA A 58 -4.04 -17.90 9.36
C ALA A 58 -4.84 -18.90 10.17
N ASN A 59 -6.06 -19.24 9.70
CA ASN A 59 -6.90 -20.21 10.38
C ASN A 59 -6.27 -21.59 10.41
N ARG A 60 -5.59 -21.98 9.34
CA ARG A 60 -4.91 -23.27 9.27
C ARG A 60 -3.65 -23.32 10.10
N SER A 61 -2.94 -22.20 10.20
CA SER A 61 -1.66 -22.15 10.90
C SER A 61 -1.79 -21.93 12.41
N GLY A 62 -2.99 -21.54 12.87
CA GLY A 62 -3.18 -21.25 14.28
C GLY A 62 -2.65 -19.88 14.71
N ILE A 63 -2.31 -19.02 13.77
CA ILE A 63 -1.84 -17.68 14.09
C ILE A 63 -3.00 -16.85 14.66
N PRO A 64 -2.81 -16.16 15.81
CA PRO A 64 -3.86 -15.33 16.36
C PRO A 64 -4.32 -14.22 15.42
N ASP A 65 -5.62 -13.96 15.41
CA ASP A 65 -6.21 -12.96 14.54
C ASP A 65 -5.64 -11.56 14.74
N VAL A 66 -5.19 -11.25 15.95
CA VAL A 66 -4.67 -9.92 16.24
C VAL A 66 -3.43 -9.61 15.41
N TYR A 67 -2.59 -10.59 15.16
CA TYR A 67 -1.39 -10.39 14.33
C TYR A 67 -1.76 -10.21 12.88
N LEU A 68 -2.73 -10.98 12.40
CA LEU A 68 -3.22 -10.85 11.04
C LEU A 68 -3.81 -9.46 10.81
N LYS A 69 -4.63 -8.99 11.72
CA LYS A 69 -5.23 -7.65 11.63
C LYS A 69 -4.16 -6.57 11.60
N THR A 70 -3.12 -6.72 12.41
CA THR A 70 -2.02 -5.76 12.44
C THR A 70 -1.27 -5.76 11.11
N ILE A 71 -1.00 -6.92 10.55
CA ILE A 71 -0.34 -7.03 9.25
C ILE A 71 -1.17 -6.35 8.16
N LEU A 72 -2.49 -6.58 8.17
CA LEU A 72 -3.38 -5.95 7.20
C LEU A 72 -3.41 -4.44 7.34
N LYS A 73 -3.36 -3.93 8.58
CA LYS A 73 -3.26 -2.47 8.81
C LYS A 73 -1.96 -1.92 8.25
N ILE A 74 -0.85 -2.63 8.45
CA ILE A 74 0.45 -2.21 7.92
C ILE A 74 0.40 -2.12 6.40
N ILE A 75 -0.15 -3.13 5.76
CA ILE A 75 -0.27 -3.16 4.31
C ILE A 75 -1.16 -2.00 3.83
N GLY A 76 -2.29 -1.79 4.49
CA GLY A 76 -3.19 -0.70 4.15
C GLY A 76 -2.53 0.66 4.26
N ILE A 77 -1.82 0.90 5.36
CA ILE A 77 -1.11 2.17 5.55
C ILE A 77 -0.04 2.35 4.48
N ALA A 78 0.69 1.29 4.14
CA ALA A 78 1.72 1.37 3.11
C ALA A 78 1.12 1.80 1.77
N TYR A 79 0.01 1.21 1.36
CA TYR A 79 -0.62 1.55 0.10
C TYR A 79 -1.23 2.94 0.11
N VAL A 80 -1.90 3.33 1.20
CA VAL A 80 -2.50 4.66 1.30
C VAL A 80 -1.42 5.73 1.28
N ALA A 81 -0.33 5.52 2.02
CA ALA A 81 0.76 6.48 2.05
C ALA A 81 1.43 6.61 0.68
N GLU A 82 1.66 5.49 0.01
CA GLU A 82 2.26 5.52 -1.32
C GLU A 82 1.36 6.22 -2.32
N PHE A 83 0.07 5.88 -2.32
CA PHE A 83 -0.88 6.51 -3.24
C PHE A 83 -0.99 8.01 -2.96
N GLY A 84 -1.11 8.40 -1.69
CA GLY A 84 -1.18 9.81 -1.34
C GLY A 84 0.08 10.58 -1.73
N ALA A 85 1.25 9.98 -1.47
CA ALA A 85 2.52 10.59 -1.85
C ALA A 85 2.63 10.75 -3.36
N GLN A 86 2.19 9.75 -4.13
CA GLN A 86 2.23 9.81 -5.58
C GLN A 86 1.33 10.93 -6.12
N MET A 87 0.12 11.07 -5.56
CA MET A 87 -0.78 12.14 -5.97
C MET A 87 -0.19 13.52 -5.72
N VAL A 88 0.42 13.70 -4.57
CA VAL A 88 1.06 14.96 -4.19
C VAL A 88 2.28 15.23 -5.07
N ARG A 89 3.04 14.17 -5.38
CA ARG A 89 4.20 14.29 -6.27
C ARG A 89 3.77 14.69 -7.68
N ASP A 90 2.65 14.11 -8.14
CA ASP A 90 2.10 14.46 -9.45
C ASP A 90 1.66 15.92 -9.51
N ALA A 91 1.30 16.49 -8.37
CA ALA A 91 0.98 17.91 -8.27
C ALA A 91 2.23 18.80 -8.19
N GLY A 92 3.41 18.21 -8.26
CA GLY A 92 4.66 18.95 -8.23
C GLY A 92 5.20 19.23 -6.84
N GLN A 93 4.62 18.62 -5.80
CA GLN A 93 4.99 18.89 -4.41
C GLN A 93 5.82 17.73 -3.84
N GLU A 94 7.04 17.60 -4.35
CA GLU A 94 7.94 16.50 -3.94
C GLU A 94 8.24 16.53 -2.44
N SER A 95 8.44 17.72 -1.87
CA SER A 95 8.75 17.84 -0.45
C SER A 95 7.62 17.30 0.42
N ILE A 96 6.37 17.61 0.06
CA ILE A 96 5.21 17.14 0.80
C ILE A 96 5.07 15.62 0.61
N ALA A 97 5.28 15.14 -0.62
CA ALA A 97 5.21 13.71 -0.91
C ALA A 97 6.18 12.92 -0.05
N SER A 98 7.42 13.41 0.08
CA SER A 98 8.43 12.75 0.91
C SER A 98 8.01 12.68 2.37
N LYS A 99 7.34 13.72 2.86
CA LYS A 99 6.85 13.74 4.24
C LYS A 99 5.73 12.74 4.46
N ILE A 100 4.85 12.57 3.47
CA ILE A 100 3.80 11.57 3.55
C ILE A 100 4.41 10.17 3.60
N GLU A 101 5.42 9.91 2.77
CA GLU A 101 6.11 8.61 2.79
C GLU A 101 6.78 8.37 4.13
N PHE A 102 7.44 9.39 4.67
CA PHE A 102 8.09 9.28 5.97
C PHE A 102 7.07 8.99 7.06
N ALA A 103 5.96 9.71 7.08
CA ALA A 103 4.90 9.48 8.06
C ALA A 103 4.37 8.05 7.97
N GLY A 104 4.15 7.56 6.75
CA GLY A 104 3.70 6.19 6.55
C GLY A 104 4.66 5.18 7.14
N LYS A 105 5.96 5.37 6.92
CA LYS A 105 6.98 4.48 7.48
C LYS A 105 6.98 4.49 8.99
N ILE A 106 6.81 5.65 9.61
CA ILE A 106 6.76 5.76 11.06
C ILE A 106 5.53 5.03 11.61
N PHE A 107 4.34 5.21 11.01
CA PHE A 107 3.15 4.50 11.44
C PHE A 107 3.34 2.98 11.30
N ILE A 108 3.95 2.54 10.23
CA ILE A 108 4.23 1.10 10.02
C ILE A 108 5.15 0.58 11.11
N LEU A 109 6.21 1.32 11.44
CA LEU A 109 7.13 0.91 12.51
C LEU A 109 6.42 0.78 13.85
N VAL A 110 5.56 1.75 14.18
CA VAL A 110 4.80 1.70 15.43
C VAL A 110 3.91 0.46 15.48
N LEU A 111 3.21 0.16 14.39
CA LEU A 111 2.36 -1.02 14.33
C LEU A 111 3.14 -2.32 14.30
N ALA A 112 4.37 -2.30 13.81
CA ALA A 112 5.20 -3.50 13.74
C ALA A 112 5.84 -3.87 15.08
N ILE A 113 5.90 -2.95 16.03
CA ILE A 113 6.55 -3.22 17.33
C ILE A 113 5.99 -4.47 18.02
N PRO A 114 4.67 -4.65 18.16
CA PRO A 114 4.16 -5.86 18.80
C PRO A 114 4.56 -7.15 18.07
N ILE A 115 4.58 -7.09 16.73
CA ILE A 115 4.98 -8.25 15.93
C ILE A 115 6.45 -8.57 16.14
N ILE A 116 7.28 -7.54 16.16
CA ILE A 116 8.72 -7.71 16.40
C ILE A 116 8.96 -8.32 17.78
N ASN A 117 8.23 -7.84 18.80
CA ASN A 117 8.35 -8.37 20.14
C ASN A 117 8.01 -9.86 20.19
N VAL A 118 6.95 -10.27 19.50
CA VAL A 118 6.56 -11.69 19.45
C VAL A 118 7.64 -12.53 18.77
N ILE A 119 8.22 -12.01 17.70
CA ILE A 119 9.29 -12.72 16.99
C ILE A 119 10.50 -12.90 17.91
N ILE A 120 10.89 -11.83 18.61
CA ILE A 120 12.03 -11.89 19.53
C ILE A 120 11.76 -12.89 20.65
N GLU A 121 10.60 -12.85 21.27
CA GLU A 121 10.22 -13.77 22.33
C GLU A 121 10.25 -15.22 21.85
N THR A 122 9.73 -15.46 20.64
CA THR A 122 9.72 -16.80 20.05
C THR A 122 11.14 -17.31 19.82
N LEU A 123 12.01 -16.46 19.29
CA LEU A 123 13.40 -16.82 19.05
C LEU A 123 14.13 -17.14 20.35
N LEU A 124 13.92 -16.33 21.38
CA LEU A 124 14.54 -16.56 22.68
C LEU A 124 14.08 -17.87 23.31
N THR A 125 12.80 -18.19 23.14
CA THR A 125 12.25 -19.45 23.63
C THR A 125 12.86 -20.67 22.92
N LEU A 126 13.14 -20.54 21.63
CA LEU A 126 13.69 -21.64 20.83
C LEU A 126 15.19 -21.82 21.00
N LEU A 127 15.89 -20.81 21.48
CA LEU A 127 17.34 -20.91 21.66
C LEU A 127 17.68 -21.75 22.91
N PRO A 128 18.64 -22.67 22.81
CA PRO A 128 19.06 -23.50 23.96
C PRO A 128 19.67 -22.68 25.08
N LEU A 129 20.19 -21.52 24.79
CA LEU A 129 20.84 -20.64 25.77
C LEU A 129 19.89 -20.22 26.89
N GLY A 130 18.60 -20.10 26.59
CA GLY A 130 17.64 -19.74 27.61
C GLY A 130 17.43 -20.78 28.67
N SER A 131 17.83 -22.00 28.43
CA SER A 131 17.64 -23.11 29.36
C SER A 131 18.81 -23.28 30.33
N SER A 132 19.90 -22.67 30.07
CA SER A 132 21.07 -22.77 30.96
C SER A 132 21.16 -21.64 31.99
#